data_cf495a700ebebf8ee0a2b2688a74f150
#
_entry.id   cf495a700ebebf8ee0a2b2688a74f150
#
_cell.length_a   1.000
_cell.length_b   1.000
_cell.length_c   1.000
_cell.angle_alpha   90.00
_cell.angle_beta   90.00
_cell.angle_gamma   90.00
#
_symmetry.space_group_name_H-M   'P 1'
#
loop_
_entity.id
_entity.type
_entity.pdbx_description
1 polymer ?
#
loop_
_entity_poly.entity_id
_entity_poly.type
_entity_poly.pdbx_seq_one_letter_code
_entity_poly.pdbx_strand_id
1 'polypeptide(L)'
;MSNHTWRFFTVLGALLLSVLTACAEPQEAAHSAIEMSPTITVPAATQDNLLPAEPTATIKRPPTAIPTTAQLAQPTKDLLLAKTTEHPLSNADPRGQTIRFWHPWGKGTYGRTITRIVEYFNASNEWGITVLAQDQGSYGDLEYALNHAILTGDLPNLAVAYGNVLADWWIQGIVADINSFVEHPIFGLPPDEQVDFFRAAFNSSNYEGARLGLPFSQSGNVIFYNTTWAQELGFPDPPATMGDFKRQACAAAKASIADINPSNDGTGGFVIYSSSANILSWVYASGGEVYNASESNFTFNDTASKKVASFLKDLWDSGCAYQTKSYPNPEFATRRALFTTSSTVGCQFQEAAFKKEGAYKDEWTLLAFPGLQQGKAIIIFPQLIGMVNTTPEQNLASWLFMKYLASPSTQAEWTITSQYYPTRISAIDLIGDFRDKNPQWAAGFDLLAYGYAEPVHPAWGSIRMYLQTTFDEVLNSPIDQISTLLEDLDRVAAESKAEFNE
;
A
#
# COMPACT_ATOMS: atom_id res chain seq x y z
N MET A 1 -35.25 17.20 -23.56
CA MET A 1 -35.80 16.04 -22.82
C MET A 1 -35.53 14.82 -23.65
N SER A 2 -34.63 14.08 -23.28
CA SER A 2 -33.38 13.76 -23.93
C SER A 2 -33.08 12.26 -23.77
N ASN A 3 -32.66 11.63 -24.86
CA ASN A 3 -32.45 10.21 -25.09
C ASN A 3 -31.13 9.66 -24.48
N HIS A 4 -30.49 10.35 -23.52
CA HIS A 4 -29.19 9.94 -23.02
C HIS A 4 -29.22 9.07 -21.75
N THR A 5 -30.28 9.09 -20.96
CA THR A 5 -30.43 8.31 -19.71
C THR A 5 -30.63 6.80 -19.93
N TRP A 6 -31.00 6.36 -21.12
CA TRP A 6 -31.24 4.94 -21.42
C TRP A 6 -30.00 4.12 -21.77
N ARG A 7 -28.87 4.75 -22.13
CA ARG A 7 -27.67 4.03 -22.52
C ARG A 7 -26.84 3.54 -21.29
N PHE A 8 -26.92 4.23 -20.15
CA PHE A 8 -26.17 3.84 -18.96
C PHE A 8 -26.79 2.64 -18.22
N PHE A 9 -28.11 2.55 -18.18
CA PHE A 9 -28.78 1.39 -17.55
C PHE A 9 -28.61 0.09 -18.33
N THR A 10 -28.40 0.14 -19.63
CA THR A 10 -28.17 -1.06 -20.46
C THR A 10 -26.77 -1.64 -20.30
N VAL A 11 -25.77 -0.84 -19.99
CA VAL A 11 -24.39 -1.33 -19.74
C VAL A 11 -24.28 -1.98 -18.37
N LEU A 12 -24.92 -1.42 -17.34
CA LEU A 12 -24.92 -2.02 -15.99
C LEU A 12 -25.71 -3.34 -15.95
N GLY A 13 -26.84 -3.42 -16.70
CA GLY A 13 -27.61 -4.66 -16.82
C GLY A 13 -26.88 -5.79 -17.55
N ALA A 14 -26.01 -5.45 -18.51
CA ALA A 14 -25.22 -6.45 -19.25
C ALA A 14 -24.05 -6.99 -18.44
N LEU A 15 -23.44 -6.18 -17.54
CA LEU A 15 -22.37 -6.66 -16.64
C LEU A 15 -22.91 -7.58 -15.52
N LEU A 16 -24.10 -7.31 -15.00
CA LEU A 16 -24.72 -8.18 -13.98
C LEU A 16 -25.21 -9.52 -14.54
N LEU A 17 -25.55 -9.60 -15.84
CA LEU A 17 -25.93 -10.87 -16.47
C LEU A 17 -24.74 -11.76 -16.86
N SER A 18 -23.55 -11.20 -17.05
CA SER A 18 -22.34 -11.98 -17.38
C SER A 18 -21.66 -12.64 -16.17
N VAL A 19 -21.96 -12.22 -14.95
CA VAL A 19 -21.44 -12.82 -13.71
C VAL A 19 -22.28 -14.00 -13.23
N LEU A 20 -23.55 -14.12 -13.69
CA LEU A 20 -24.45 -15.22 -13.29
C LEU A 20 -24.42 -16.44 -14.20
N THR A 21 -23.64 -16.43 -15.30
CA THR A 21 -23.54 -17.57 -16.24
C THR A 21 -22.26 -18.38 -16.11
N ALA A 22 -21.42 -18.14 -15.13
CA ALA A 22 -20.15 -18.87 -14.93
C ALA A 22 -20.20 -20.02 -13.92
N CYS A 23 -21.39 -20.45 -13.49
CA CYS A 23 -21.57 -21.62 -12.64
C CYS A 23 -22.65 -22.55 -13.22
N ALA A 24 -22.31 -23.31 -14.25
CA ALA A 24 -23.02 -24.54 -14.61
C ALA A 24 -22.11 -25.42 -15.47
N GLU A 25 -21.51 -26.41 -14.81
CA GLU A 25 -20.93 -27.55 -15.51
C GLU A 25 -22.04 -28.42 -16.09
N PRO A 26 -21.78 -29.12 -17.21
CA PRO A 26 -22.42 -30.41 -17.47
C PRO A 26 -21.41 -31.56 -17.39
N GLN A 27 -21.78 -32.52 -16.60
CA GLN A 27 -21.21 -33.87 -16.51
C GLN A 27 -21.65 -34.71 -17.71
N GLU A 28 -20.79 -35.77 -17.99
CA GLU A 28 -20.98 -36.96 -18.82
C GLU A 28 -20.62 -36.84 -20.31
N ALA A 29 -19.79 -37.70 -20.86
CA ALA A 29 -19.75 -39.18 -20.83
C ALA A 29 -18.46 -39.78 -21.42
N ALA A 30 -18.04 -40.85 -20.79
CA ALA A 30 -17.69 -42.16 -21.31
C ALA A 30 -16.32 -42.45 -21.96
N HIS A 31 -15.62 -43.31 -21.23
CA HIS A 31 -14.83 -44.51 -21.60
C HIS A 31 -14.04 -44.57 -22.91
N SER A 32 -12.72 -44.71 -22.78
CA SER A 32 -12.07 -45.99 -23.20
C SER A 32 -10.68 -46.09 -22.55
N ALA A 33 -10.43 -47.27 -22.01
CA ALA A 33 -9.19 -47.70 -21.44
C ALA A 33 -8.16 -48.01 -22.53
N ILE A 34 -6.88 -47.70 -22.30
CA ILE A 34 -5.73 -48.53 -22.75
C ILE A 34 -4.58 -48.38 -21.77
N GLU A 35 -4.03 -49.49 -21.46
CA GLU A 35 -3.05 -49.99 -20.53
C GLU A 35 -1.65 -49.34 -20.51
N MET A 36 -1.01 -49.67 -19.39
CA MET A 36 0.40 -50.00 -19.17
C MET A 36 1.30 -48.86 -18.66
N SER A 37 1.54 -48.99 -17.37
CA SER A 37 2.72 -48.53 -16.65
C SER A 37 4.04 -49.02 -17.27
N PRO A 38 5.13 -48.25 -17.01
CA PRO A 38 6.21 -48.89 -16.30
C PRO A 38 6.56 -48.21 -14.98
N THR A 39 6.69 -49.01 -13.98
CA THR A 39 7.25 -48.78 -12.67
C THR A 39 8.67 -48.19 -12.79
N ILE A 40 8.82 -46.93 -12.43
CA ILE A 40 10.16 -46.35 -12.22
C ILE A 40 10.46 -46.46 -10.73
N THR A 41 11.38 -47.37 -10.42
CA THR A 41 12.03 -47.52 -9.14
C THR A 41 12.81 -46.25 -8.80
N VAL A 42 12.42 -45.57 -7.73
CA VAL A 42 13.18 -44.47 -7.15
C VAL A 42 14.34 -45.08 -6.36
N PRO A 43 15.61 -44.74 -6.67
CA PRO A 43 16.72 -45.10 -5.80
C PRO A 43 16.62 -44.30 -4.48
N ALA A 44 16.87 -45.00 -3.37
CA ALA A 44 17.00 -44.39 -2.06
C ALA A 44 18.05 -43.28 -2.08
N ALA A 45 17.63 -42.05 -1.75
CA ALA A 45 18.54 -40.94 -1.56
C ALA A 45 19.36 -41.16 -0.31
N THR A 46 20.64 -41.34 -0.52
CA THR A 46 21.68 -41.23 0.53
C THR A 46 21.64 -39.83 1.12
N GLN A 47 21.49 -39.79 2.43
CA GLN A 47 21.80 -38.60 3.24
C GLN A 47 23.28 -38.25 3.01
N ASP A 48 23.54 -37.05 2.49
CA ASP A 48 24.69 -36.20 2.77
C ASP A 48 24.73 -35.07 1.73
N ASN A 49 24.13 -33.98 2.08
CA ASN A 49 24.52 -32.63 1.68
C ASN A 49 23.70 -31.62 2.50
N LEU A 50 24.09 -31.50 3.77
CA LEU A 50 23.78 -30.34 4.59
C LEU A 50 24.51 -29.16 3.98
N LEU A 51 23.77 -28.27 3.32
CA LEU A 51 24.24 -26.92 3.07
C LEU A 51 24.63 -26.29 4.41
N PRO A 52 25.75 -25.55 4.47
CA PRO A 52 26.15 -24.88 5.71
C PRO A 52 25.01 -23.93 6.12
N ALA A 53 24.62 -24.02 7.38
CA ALA A 53 23.71 -23.07 8.00
C ALA A 53 24.27 -21.67 7.80
N GLU A 54 23.52 -20.80 7.17
CA GLU A 54 23.83 -19.38 7.16
C GLU A 54 24.04 -18.91 8.61
N PRO A 55 25.06 -18.06 8.87
CA PRO A 55 25.27 -17.55 10.20
C PRO A 55 24.02 -16.76 10.61
N THR A 56 23.32 -17.28 11.59
CA THR A 56 22.25 -16.55 12.28
C THR A 56 22.89 -15.29 12.84
N ALA A 57 22.65 -14.16 12.20
CA ALA A 57 23.06 -12.86 12.73
C ALA A 57 22.34 -12.70 14.07
N THR A 58 23.09 -12.96 15.15
CA THR A 58 22.63 -12.69 16.50
C THR A 58 22.58 -11.19 16.64
N ILE A 59 21.39 -10.62 16.40
CA ILE A 59 21.11 -9.22 16.70
C ILE A 59 21.28 -9.10 18.21
N LYS A 60 22.40 -8.51 18.63
CA LYS A 60 22.54 -8.04 20.00
C LYS A 60 21.49 -6.96 20.18
N ARG A 61 20.37 -7.32 20.80
CA ARG A 61 19.36 -6.35 21.24
C ARG A 61 20.04 -5.35 22.17
N PRO A 62 19.98 -4.05 21.90
CA PRO A 62 20.14 -3.11 22.98
C PRO A 62 18.97 -3.36 23.94
N PRO A 63 19.19 -3.34 25.27
CA PRO A 63 18.10 -3.41 26.21
C PRO A 63 17.33 -2.08 26.14
N THR A 64 16.37 -1.99 25.23
CA THR A 64 15.39 -0.92 25.27
C THR A 64 14.33 -1.38 26.26
N ALA A 65 14.62 -1.18 27.52
CA ALA A 65 13.56 -1.10 28.51
C ALA A 65 12.63 0.03 28.02
N ILE A 66 11.38 -0.31 27.72
CA ILE A 66 10.29 0.67 27.71
C ILE A 66 10.46 1.42 29.04
N PRO A 67 10.52 2.78 29.06
CA PRO A 67 10.69 3.48 30.32
C PRO A 67 9.56 3.03 31.26
N THR A 68 9.93 2.25 32.24
CA THR A 68 8.99 1.78 33.26
C THR A 68 8.53 3.03 34.00
N THR A 69 7.23 3.22 34.13
CA THR A 69 6.63 4.27 34.99
C THR A 69 7.17 4.28 36.42
N ALA A 70 7.96 3.29 36.81
CA ALA A 70 8.63 3.19 38.08
C ALA A 70 9.81 4.18 38.30
N GLN A 71 10.28 4.88 37.26
CA GLN A 71 11.38 5.86 37.37
C GLN A 71 10.95 7.33 37.47
N LEU A 72 9.66 7.62 37.42
CA LEU A 72 9.13 8.96 37.68
C LEU A 72 9.09 9.17 39.21
N ALA A 73 9.70 10.24 39.69
CA ALA A 73 9.62 10.62 41.10
C ALA A 73 8.15 10.74 41.55
N GLN A 74 7.83 10.23 42.75
CA GLN A 74 6.48 10.17 43.31
C GLN A 74 5.68 11.49 43.12
N PRO A 75 6.25 12.70 43.34
CA PRO A 75 5.52 13.96 43.14
C PRO A 75 5.09 14.21 41.72
N THR A 76 5.83 13.71 40.74
CA THR A 76 5.50 13.84 39.29
C THR A 76 4.35 12.91 38.91
N LYS A 77 4.27 11.75 39.52
CA LYS A 77 3.23 10.76 39.32
C LYS A 77 1.90 11.23 39.87
N ASP A 78 1.92 11.82 41.08
CA ASP A 78 0.73 12.40 41.71
C ASP A 78 0.22 13.64 40.97
N LEU A 79 1.12 14.44 40.38
CA LEU A 79 0.75 15.60 39.58
C LEU A 79 0.13 15.19 38.21
N LEU A 80 0.65 14.13 37.61
CA LEU A 80 0.08 13.55 36.37
C LEU A 80 -1.27 12.89 36.64
N LEU A 81 -1.40 12.13 37.71
CA LEU A 81 -2.66 11.52 38.14
C LEU A 81 -3.72 12.60 38.45
N ALA A 82 -3.36 13.71 39.08
CA ALA A 82 -4.27 14.82 39.36
C ALA A 82 -4.80 15.50 38.09
N LYS A 83 -4.00 15.47 36.98
CA LYS A 83 -4.45 15.98 35.66
C LYS A 83 -5.29 14.98 34.87
N THR A 84 -5.28 13.70 35.23
CA THR A 84 -6.00 12.62 34.51
C THR A 84 -7.41 12.36 35.04
N THR A 85 -7.82 13.00 36.14
CA THR A 85 -9.14 12.75 36.76
C THR A 85 -10.34 13.13 35.87
N GLU A 86 -10.12 13.88 34.80
CA GLU A 86 -11.14 14.23 33.81
C GLU A 86 -11.01 13.48 32.47
N HIS A 87 -9.97 12.68 32.28
CA HIS A 87 -9.76 11.96 31.02
C HIS A 87 -10.66 10.72 30.95
N PRO A 88 -11.35 10.44 29.81
CA PRO A 88 -12.28 9.32 29.67
C PRO A 88 -11.71 7.95 30.05
N LEU A 89 -10.37 7.78 29.97
CA LEU A 89 -9.67 6.53 30.26
C LEU A 89 -9.01 6.49 31.63
N SER A 90 -9.18 7.51 32.49
CA SER A 90 -8.47 7.61 33.78
C SER A 90 -8.74 6.46 34.74
N ASN A 91 -9.87 5.77 34.59
CA ASN A 91 -10.25 4.64 35.43
C ASN A 91 -10.18 3.28 34.72
N ALA A 92 -9.75 3.24 33.45
CA ALA A 92 -9.64 1.98 32.72
C ALA A 92 -8.41 1.17 33.15
N ASP A 93 -8.61 -0.09 33.51
CA ASP A 93 -7.55 -1.03 33.89
C ASP A 93 -7.35 -2.05 32.77
N PRO A 94 -6.23 -1.98 31.99
CA PRO A 94 -6.00 -2.89 30.87
C PRO A 94 -5.50 -4.28 31.31
N ARG A 95 -5.29 -4.53 32.62
CA ARG A 95 -4.67 -5.76 33.10
C ARG A 95 -5.52 -7.00 32.87
N GLY A 96 -4.86 -8.05 32.35
CA GLY A 96 -5.49 -9.35 32.09
C GLY A 96 -6.47 -9.36 30.91
N GLN A 97 -6.57 -8.27 30.15
CA GLN A 97 -7.46 -8.21 29.00
C GLN A 97 -6.96 -9.13 27.87
N THR A 98 -7.92 -9.74 27.17
CA THR A 98 -7.67 -10.48 25.93
C THR A 98 -8.27 -9.68 24.77
N ILE A 99 -7.46 -9.41 23.74
CA ILE A 99 -7.86 -8.66 22.55
C ILE A 99 -7.60 -9.49 21.28
N ARG A 100 -8.51 -9.38 20.31
CA ARG A 100 -8.39 -10.00 18.98
C ARG A 100 -7.84 -8.98 17.99
N PHE A 101 -6.81 -9.39 17.23
CA PHE A 101 -6.17 -8.58 16.21
C PHE A 101 -6.27 -9.27 14.85
N TRP A 102 -7.01 -8.68 13.91
CA TRP A 102 -7.17 -9.17 12.55
C TRP A 102 -6.17 -8.51 11.60
N HIS A 103 -5.48 -9.33 10.82
CA HIS A 103 -4.44 -8.88 9.90
C HIS A 103 -4.37 -9.76 8.64
N PRO A 104 -3.75 -9.25 7.51
CA PRO A 104 -3.67 -9.98 6.24
C PRO A 104 -2.32 -10.68 6.03
N TRP A 105 -1.52 -10.92 7.06
CA TRP A 105 -0.12 -11.33 6.96
C TRP A 105 0.15 -12.76 7.44
N GLY A 106 -0.81 -13.68 7.33
CA GLY A 106 -0.69 -15.01 7.94
C GLY A 106 0.23 -15.99 7.22
N LYS A 107 0.73 -15.68 6.02
CA LYS A 107 1.49 -16.62 5.20
C LYS A 107 2.99 -16.31 5.15
N GLY A 108 3.79 -17.37 4.98
CA GLY A 108 5.23 -17.25 4.72
C GLY A 108 6.01 -16.54 5.81
N THR A 109 6.94 -15.71 5.42
CA THR A 109 7.80 -14.94 6.33
C THR A 109 7.00 -13.88 7.09
N TYR A 110 6.01 -13.25 6.48
CA TYR A 110 5.16 -12.26 7.13
C TYR A 110 4.41 -12.88 8.32
N GLY A 111 3.77 -14.05 8.11
CA GLY A 111 3.05 -14.75 9.16
C GLY A 111 3.95 -15.13 10.35
N ARG A 112 5.13 -15.68 10.08
CA ARG A 112 6.09 -16.00 11.14
C ARG A 112 6.54 -14.77 11.92
N THR A 113 6.73 -13.65 11.24
CA THR A 113 7.19 -12.41 11.87
C THR A 113 6.12 -11.79 12.75
N ILE A 114 4.89 -11.65 12.24
CA ILE A 114 3.80 -11.07 13.05
C ILE A 114 3.46 -11.97 14.26
N THR A 115 3.49 -13.29 14.09
CA THR A 115 3.34 -14.23 15.20
C THR A 115 4.40 -13.99 16.28
N ARG A 116 5.68 -13.88 15.91
CA ARG A 116 6.77 -13.63 16.87
C ARG A 116 6.63 -12.29 17.57
N ILE A 117 6.24 -11.25 16.87
CA ILE A 117 5.98 -9.92 17.44
C ILE A 117 4.88 -10.01 18.49
N VAL A 118 3.77 -10.69 18.19
CA VAL A 118 2.64 -10.87 19.12
C VAL A 118 3.03 -11.73 20.32
N GLU A 119 3.72 -12.86 20.11
CA GLU A 119 4.22 -13.73 21.18
C GLU A 119 5.16 -12.98 22.13
N TYR A 120 6.05 -12.14 21.58
CA TYR A 120 6.95 -11.34 22.42
C TYR A 120 6.17 -10.30 23.24
N PHE A 121 5.20 -9.60 22.65
CA PHE A 121 4.33 -8.70 23.41
C PHE A 121 3.60 -9.44 24.53
N ASN A 122 2.96 -10.56 24.22
CA ASN A 122 2.22 -11.37 25.20
C ASN A 122 3.10 -11.82 26.38
N ALA A 123 4.36 -12.15 26.12
CA ALA A 123 5.30 -12.60 27.13
C ALA A 123 5.94 -11.47 27.95
N SER A 124 5.97 -10.22 27.43
CA SER A 124 6.80 -9.15 28.00
C SER A 124 6.02 -7.94 28.51
N ASN A 125 4.73 -7.79 28.16
CA ASN A 125 3.96 -6.64 28.64
C ASN A 125 3.65 -6.75 30.14
N GLU A 126 3.74 -5.62 30.83
CA GLU A 126 3.57 -5.55 32.29
C GLU A 126 2.10 -5.67 32.77
N TRP A 127 1.15 -5.57 31.85
CA TRP A 127 -0.28 -5.60 32.16
C TRP A 127 -0.89 -7.00 32.07
N GLY A 128 -0.13 -8.01 31.59
CA GLY A 128 -0.67 -9.35 31.33
C GLY A 128 -1.74 -9.38 30.24
N ILE A 129 -1.67 -8.44 29.29
CA ILE A 129 -2.54 -8.42 28.12
C ILE A 129 -2.20 -9.60 27.22
N THR A 130 -3.23 -10.27 26.70
CA THR A 130 -3.09 -11.35 25.71
C THR A 130 -3.68 -10.91 24.39
N VAL A 131 -2.87 -10.90 23.32
CA VAL A 131 -3.29 -10.62 21.93
C VAL A 131 -3.46 -11.94 21.19
N LEU A 132 -4.64 -12.13 20.60
CA LEU A 132 -4.96 -13.22 19.68
C LEU A 132 -4.92 -12.70 18.26
N ALA A 133 -3.79 -12.87 17.58
CA ALA A 133 -3.64 -12.49 16.18
C ALA A 133 -4.30 -13.51 15.26
N GLN A 134 -5.09 -13.05 14.30
CA GLN A 134 -5.87 -13.87 13.37
C GLN A 134 -5.65 -13.39 11.94
N ASP A 135 -5.11 -14.28 11.11
CA ASP A 135 -4.98 -14.05 9.67
C ASP A 135 -6.36 -14.12 9.01
N GLN A 136 -6.68 -13.08 8.22
CA GLN A 136 -7.93 -13.01 7.46
C GLN A 136 -7.68 -13.14 5.93
N GLY A 137 -6.47 -13.48 5.50
CA GLY A 137 -6.11 -13.63 4.09
C GLY A 137 -5.53 -12.36 3.47
N SER A 138 -6.06 -11.88 2.35
CA SER A 138 -5.64 -10.62 1.73
C SER A 138 -6.27 -9.40 2.43
N TYR A 139 -5.83 -8.18 2.05
CA TYR A 139 -6.48 -6.95 2.53
C TYR A 139 -7.97 -6.89 2.16
N GLY A 140 -8.35 -7.35 0.96
CA GLY A 140 -9.75 -7.44 0.55
C GLY A 140 -10.54 -8.49 1.33
N ASP A 141 -9.92 -9.65 1.62
CA ASP A 141 -10.56 -10.69 2.45
C ASP A 141 -10.79 -10.17 3.88
N LEU A 142 -9.82 -9.43 4.44
CA LEU A 142 -9.94 -8.80 5.76
C LEU A 142 -11.08 -7.77 5.81
N GLU A 143 -11.15 -6.89 4.80
CA GLU A 143 -12.22 -5.90 4.68
C GLU A 143 -13.59 -6.59 4.56
N TYR A 144 -13.71 -7.61 3.72
CA TYR A 144 -14.93 -8.41 3.60
C TYR A 144 -15.30 -9.10 4.91
N ALA A 145 -14.32 -9.71 5.60
CA ALA A 145 -14.55 -10.38 6.89
C ALA A 145 -15.04 -9.40 7.95
N LEU A 146 -14.49 -8.17 8.01
CA LEU A 146 -14.94 -7.17 8.96
C LEU A 146 -16.33 -6.65 8.62
N ASN A 147 -16.63 -6.36 7.37
CA ASN A 147 -17.98 -5.96 6.94
C ASN A 147 -19.02 -7.04 7.27
N HIS A 148 -18.66 -8.32 7.17
CA HIS A 148 -19.52 -9.41 7.64
C HIS A 148 -19.65 -9.44 9.16
N ALA A 149 -18.54 -9.21 9.90
CA ALA A 149 -18.53 -9.17 11.36
C ALA A 149 -19.37 -8.01 11.93
N ILE A 150 -19.46 -6.88 11.25
CA ILE A 150 -20.36 -5.76 11.58
C ILE A 150 -21.80 -6.23 11.61
N LEU A 151 -22.22 -7.05 10.64
CA LEU A 151 -23.59 -7.55 10.55
C LEU A 151 -23.91 -8.61 11.63
N THR A 152 -22.92 -9.37 12.07
CA THR A 152 -23.08 -10.47 13.03
C THR A 152 -22.78 -10.07 14.48
N GLY A 153 -22.11 -8.94 14.68
CA GLY A 153 -21.67 -8.47 15.99
C GLY A 153 -20.41 -9.17 16.53
N ASP A 154 -19.75 -10.06 15.76
CA ASP A 154 -18.50 -10.74 16.18
C ASP A 154 -17.26 -9.98 15.77
N LEU A 155 -17.12 -8.76 16.25
CA LEU A 155 -16.06 -7.83 15.89
C LEU A 155 -14.72 -8.14 16.60
N PRO A 156 -13.55 -7.95 15.95
CA PRO A 156 -12.25 -7.93 16.62
C PRO A 156 -12.09 -6.65 17.45
N ASN A 157 -11.01 -6.56 18.25
CA ASN A 157 -10.63 -5.31 18.92
C ASN A 157 -9.80 -4.41 18.01
N LEU A 158 -8.97 -5.02 17.15
CA LEU A 158 -8.09 -4.32 16.22
C LEU A 158 -8.15 -4.96 14.85
N ALA A 159 -8.11 -4.14 13.81
CA ALA A 159 -8.03 -4.60 12.43
C ALA A 159 -7.08 -3.71 11.60
N VAL A 160 -6.37 -4.34 10.66
CA VAL A 160 -5.55 -3.63 9.68
C VAL A 160 -6.46 -3.10 8.56
N ALA A 161 -6.32 -1.83 8.21
CA ALA A 161 -7.09 -1.24 7.10
C ALA A 161 -6.36 -0.05 6.47
N TYR A 162 -6.88 0.46 5.35
CA TYR A 162 -6.52 1.75 4.77
C TYR A 162 -7.43 2.85 5.30
N GLY A 163 -6.99 4.12 5.18
CA GLY A 163 -7.69 5.26 5.75
C GLY A 163 -9.14 5.43 5.28
N ASN A 164 -9.41 5.22 4.01
CA ASN A 164 -10.77 5.29 3.46
C ASN A 164 -11.70 4.19 4.01
N VAL A 165 -11.17 3.00 4.26
CA VAL A 165 -11.93 1.89 4.85
C VAL A 165 -12.22 2.18 6.33
N LEU A 166 -11.24 2.72 7.07
CA LEU A 166 -11.46 3.17 8.44
C LEU A 166 -12.50 4.30 8.50
N ALA A 167 -12.52 5.22 7.52
CA ALA A 167 -13.52 6.28 7.45
C ALA A 167 -14.93 5.72 7.21
N ASP A 168 -15.07 4.68 6.36
CA ASP A 168 -16.34 3.98 6.18
C ASP A 168 -16.83 3.30 7.48
N TRP A 169 -15.94 2.62 8.19
CA TRP A 169 -16.29 2.00 9.48
C TRP A 169 -16.53 3.03 10.60
N TRP A 170 -15.93 4.22 10.49
CA TRP A 170 -16.18 5.33 11.41
C TRP A 170 -17.60 5.88 11.28
N ILE A 171 -18.08 6.14 10.07
CA ILE A 171 -19.47 6.63 9.89
C ILE A 171 -20.51 5.60 10.32
N GLN A 172 -20.17 4.30 10.32
CA GLN A 172 -20.98 3.22 10.85
C GLN A 172 -20.90 3.09 12.38
N GLY A 173 -20.09 3.91 13.07
CA GLY A 173 -19.94 3.89 14.53
C GLY A 173 -19.08 2.73 15.06
N ILE A 174 -18.32 2.05 14.20
CA ILE A 174 -17.55 0.83 14.55
C ILE A 174 -16.16 1.18 15.08
N VAL A 175 -15.42 2.07 14.39
CA VAL A 175 -14.04 2.45 14.74
C VAL A 175 -14.05 3.57 15.76
N ALA A 176 -13.11 3.52 16.71
CA ALA A 176 -12.94 4.56 17.73
C ALA A 176 -12.06 5.71 17.21
N ASP A 177 -12.34 6.95 17.65
CA ASP A 177 -11.38 8.04 17.57
C ASP A 177 -10.27 7.81 18.60
N ILE A 178 -9.03 7.64 18.13
CA ILE A 178 -7.89 7.41 18.99
C ILE A 178 -7.16 8.69 19.43
N ASN A 179 -7.65 9.88 19.11
CA ASN A 179 -7.01 11.15 19.55
C ASN A 179 -6.85 11.20 21.06
N SER A 180 -7.88 10.80 21.81
CA SER A 180 -7.83 10.77 23.27
C SER A 180 -6.77 9.80 23.82
N PHE A 181 -6.48 8.72 23.10
CA PHE A 181 -5.40 7.79 23.45
C PHE A 181 -4.02 8.36 23.08
N VAL A 182 -3.89 8.99 21.91
CA VAL A 182 -2.65 9.67 21.47
C VAL A 182 -2.26 10.77 22.46
N GLU A 183 -3.21 11.55 22.93
CA GLU A 183 -3.00 12.70 23.82
C GLU A 183 -2.97 12.31 25.31
N HIS A 184 -3.20 11.03 25.64
CA HIS A 184 -3.26 10.60 27.04
C HIS A 184 -1.94 10.89 27.78
N PRO A 185 -1.97 11.58 28.95
CA PRO A 185 -0.77 12.07 29.63
C PRO A 185 0.16 10.96 30.14
N ILE A 186 -0.34 9.74 30.34
CA ILE A 186 0.47 8.59 30.82
C ILE A 186 0.70 7.57 29.70
N PHE A 187 -0.35 7.22 28.96
CA PHE A 187 -0.30 6.14 27.97
C PHE A 187 -0.17 6.65 26.54
N GLY A 188 -0.23 7.96 26.29
CA GLY A 188 -0.22 8.57 24.97
C GLY A 188 1.14 8.51 24.28
N LEU A 189 1.21 9.20 23.14
CA LEU A 189 2.43 9.45 22.40
C LEU A 189 2.90 10.88 22.73
N PRO A 190 4.03 11.06 23.39
CA PRO A 190 4.60 12.38 23.61
C PRO A 190 4.82 13.13 22.30
N PRO A 191 4.85 14.48 22.29
CA PRO A 191 5.01 15.27 21.06
C PRO A 191 6.26 14.93 20.23
N ASP A 192 7.37 14.59 20.86
CA ASP A 192 8.61 14.11 20.23
C ASP A 192 8.44 12.75 19.56
N GLU A 193 7.62 11.87 20.10
CA GLU A 193 7.26 10.62 19.44
C GLU A 193 6.29 10.82 18.27
N GLN A 194 5.39 11.79 18.34
CA GLN A 194 4.45 12.07 17.23
C GLN A 194 5.18 12.64 16.00
N VAL A 195 6.20 13.52 16.19
CA VAL A 195 6.98 14.07 15.08
C VAL A 195 7.96 13.07 14.46
N ASP A 196 8.23 11.95 15.12
CA ASP A 196 9.04 10.85 14.58
C ASP A 196 8.29 10.01 13.52
N PHE A 197 6.99 10.17 13.38
CA PHE A 197 6.27 9.55 12.27
C PHE A 197 6.45 10.34 10.97
N PHE A 198 6.54 9.63 9.84
CA PHE A 198 6.36 10.27 8.55
C PHE A 198 4.99 10.95 8.50
N ARG A 199 5.00 12.28 8.26
CA ARG A 199 3.80 13.11 8.35
C ARG A 199 2.63 12.60 7.49
N ALA A 200 2.90 12.19 6.24
CA ALA A 200 1.88 11.68 5.35
C ALA A 200 1.24 10.40 5.89
N ALA A 201 2.05 9.47 6.45
CA ALA A 201 1.55 8.24 7.05
C ALA A 201 0.75 8.50 8.33
N PHE A 202 1.23 9.41 9.21
CA PHE A 202 0.54 9.73 10.46
C PHE A 202 -0.80 10.42 10.25
N ASN A 203 -0.92 11.22 9.18
CA ASN A 203 -2.15 11.92 8.84
C ASN A 203 -3.11 11.11 7.95
N SER A 204 -2.68 9.97 7.42
CA SER A 204 -3.49 9.13 6.52
C SER A 204 -4.67 8.43 7.19
N SER A 205 -4.83 8.60 8.50
CA SER A 205 -5.99 8.11 9.27
C SER A 205 -6.90 9.24 9.79
N ASN A 206 -6.66 10.48 9.39
CA ASN A 206 -7.48 11.61 9.86
C ASN A 206 -8.70 11.79 8.94
N TYR A 207 -9.87 11.74 9.53
CA TYR A 207 -11.15 12.00 8.87
C TYR A 207 -12.04 12.83 9.78
N GLU A 208 -12.50 14.01 9.30
CA GLU A 208 -13.39 14.92 10.04
C GLU A 208 -12.92 15.27 11.47
N GLY A 209 -11.61 15.38 11.65
CA GLY A 209 -10.99 15.70 12.94
C GLY A 209 -10.72 14.50 13.84
N ALA A 210 -11.30 13.33 13.55
CA ALA A 210 -10.98 12.09 14.23
C ALA A 210 -9.72 11.43 13.66
N ARG A 211 -8.95 10.75 14.49
CA ARG A 211 -7.86 9.86 14.09
C ARG A 211 -8.33 8.41 14.22
N LEU A 212 -8.44 7.73 13.08
CA LEU A 212 -9.11 6.42 13.01
C LEU A 212 -8.17 5.24 13.13
N GLY A 213 -6.85 5.47 13.14
CA GLY A 213 -5.85 4.40 13.27
C GLY A 213 -4.44 4.93 13.45
N LEU A 214 -3.55 4.02 13.86
CA LEU A 214 -2.12 4.28 14.01
C LEU A 214 -1.33 3.56 12.93
N PRO A 215 -0.41 4.22 12.19
CA PRO A 215 0.33 3.58 11.13
C PRO A 215 1.40 2.63 11.69
N PHE A 216 1.41 1.40 11.18
CA PHE A 216 2.36 0.34 11.54
C PHE A 216 3.50 0.20 10.53
N SER A 217 3.15 0.15 9.25
CA SER A 217 4.12 0.04 8.15
C SER A 217 3.56 0.73 6.91
N GLN A 218 4.39 0.92 5.90
CA GLN A 218 3.97 1.55 4.66
C GLN A 218 4.74 1.03 3.46
N SER A 219 4.17 1.18 2.28
CA SER A 219 4.86 1.05 1.00
C SER A 219 4.59 2.29 0.15
N GLY A 220 5.23 2.41 -1.00
CA GLY A 220 5.00 3.53 -1.91
C GLY A 220 4.85 3.06 -3.35
N ASN A 221 4.05 3.76 -4.14
CA ASN A 221 3.95 3.57 -5.57
C ASN A 221 5.05 4.37 -6.27
N VAL A 222 5.96 3.70 -6.97
CA VAL A 222 7.18 4.30 -7.53
C VAL A 222 7.40 3.86 -8.98
N ILE A 223 8.23 4.60 -9.69
CA ILE A 223 8.72 4.22 -11.01
C ILE A 223 10.00 3.39 -10.82
N PHE A 224 10.08 2.24 -11.48
CA PHE A 224 11.28 1.45 -11.69
C PHE A 224 11.95 1.92 -12.96
N TYR A 225 13.22 2.24 -12.88
CA TYR A 225 14.01 2.85 -13.96
C TYR A 225 15.28 2.07 -14.22
N ASN A 226 15.46 1.61 -15.45
CA ASN A 226 16.68 0.91 -15.89
C ASN A 226 17.77 1.92 -16.22
N THR A 227 18.69 2.13 -15.29
CA THR A 227 19.75 3.13 -15.41
C THR A 227 20.81 2.74 -16.44
N THR A 228 21.15 1.46 -16.54
CA THR A 228 22.12 0.97 -17.54
C THR A 228 21.60 1.23 -18.95
N TRP A 229 20.39 0.82 -19.25
CA TRP A 229 19.83 1.00 -20.58
C TRP A 229 19.62 2.48 -20.93
N ALA A 230 19.19 3.28 -19.97
CA ALA A 230 19.07 4.73 -20.17
C ALA A 230 20.40 5.38 -20.56
N GLN A 231 21.50 5.02 -19.88
CA GLN A 231 22.85 5.52 -20.23
C GLN A 231 23.27 5.11 -21.62
N GLU A 232 23.03 3.87 -22.05
CA GLU A 232 23.26 3.39 -23.40
C GLU A 232 22.46 4.15 -24.46
N LEU A 233 21.25 4.60 -24.10
CA LEU A 233 20.40 5.45 -24.94
C LEU A 233 20.81 6.94 -24.93
N GLY A 234 21.86 7.31 -24.20
CA GLY A 234 22.40 8.67 -24.13
C GLY A 234 21.78 9.54 -23.03
N PHE A 235 21.13 8.95 -22.02
CA PHE A 235 20.56 9.65 -20.88
C PHE A 235 21.35 9.32 -19.60
N PRO A 236 22.35 10.15 -19.22
CA PRO A 236 23.14 9.90 -18.02
C PRO A 236 22.34 10.15 -16.72
N ASP A 237 21.31 10.99 -16.78
CA ASP A 237 20.52 11.40 -15.62
C ASP A 237 19.09 10.89 -15.72
N PRO A 238 18.46 10.54 -14.58
CA PRO A 238 17.03 10.23 -14.50
C PRO A 238 16.16 11.41 -14.94
N PRO A 239 14.93 11.15 -15.43
CA PRO A 239 14.03 12.22 -15.88
C PRO A 239 13.65 13.13 -14.71
N ALA A 240 13.86 14.45 -14.86
CA ALA A 240 13.49 15.46 -13.87
C ALA A 240 12.06 16.01 -14.06
N THR A 241 11.53 15.90 -15.29
CA THR A 241 10.20 16.40 -15.68
C THR A 241 9.45 15.35 -16.50
N MET A 242 8.14 15.53 -16.65
CA MET A 242 7.31 14.72 -17.56
C MET A 242 7.85 14.77 -19.01
N GLY A 243 8.36 15.91 -19.46
CA GLY A 243 9.01 16.03 -20.77
C GLY A 243 10.28 15.21 -20.91
N ASP A 244 11.10 15.14 -19.87
CA ASP A 244 12.29 14.28 -19.83
C ASP A 244 11.89 12.80 -19.86
N PHE A 245 10.89 12.44 -19.06
CA PHE A 245 10.34 11.08 -19.02
C PHE A 245 9.89 10.63 -20.42
N LYS A 246 9.09 11.46 -21.11
CA LYS A 246 8.63 11.16 -22.47
C LYS A 246 9.80 10.99 -23.42
N ARG A 247 10.80 11.89 -23.40
CA ARG A 247 11.98 11.78 -24.28
C ARG A 247 12.70 10.44 -24.09
N GLN A 248 12.90 10.01 -22.85
CA GLN A 248 13.56 8.75 -22.53
C GLN A 248 12.71 7.55 -22.92
N ALA A 249 11.42 7.54 -22.60
CA ALA A 249 10.50 6.47 -22.96
C ALA A 249 10.41 6.30 -24.50
N CYS A 250 10.29 7.40 -25.24
CA CYS A 250 10.24 7.35 -26.70
C CYS A 250 11.57 6.91 -27.33
N ALA A 251 12.71 7.25 -26.73
CA ALA A 251 14.01 6.77 -27.20
C ALA A 251 14.15 5.25 -27.03
N ALA A 252 13.68 4.70 -25.91
CA ALA A 252 13.70 3.27 -25.66
C ALA A 252 12.72 2.51 -26.59
N ALA A 253 11.52 3.04 -26.81
CA ALA A 253 10.57 2.46 -27.76
C ALA A 253 11.13 2.46 -29.19
N LYS A 254 11.78 3.56 -29.59
CA LYS A 254 12.45 3.65 -30.90
C LYS A 254 13.63 2.67 -31.04
N ALA A 255 14.39 2.45 -29.97
CA ALA A 255 15.49 1.50 -29.96
C ALA A 255 15.00 0.06 -30.14
N SER A 256 13.89 -0.31 -29.53
CA SER A 256 13.25 -1.63 -29.72
C SER A 256 12.78 -1.86 -31.16
N ILE A 257 12.29 -0.82 -31.84
CA ILE A 257 11.89 -0.93 -33.27
C ILE A 257 13.12 -0.99 -34.18
N ALA A 258 14.23 -0.36 -33.80
CA ALA A 258 15.43 -0.25 -34.64
C ALA A 258 16.37 -1.45 -34.52
N ASP A 259 16.18 -2.32 -33.56
CA ASP A 259 16.99 -3.53 -33.37
C ASP A 259 16.58 -4.64 -34.36
N ILE A 260 17.28 -5.79 -34.32
CA ILE A 260 17.01 -6.91 -35.23
C ILE A 260 15.92 -7.87 -34.71
N ASN A 261 15.32 -7.58 -33.54
CA ASN A 261 14.38 -8.46 -32.87
C ASN A 261 12.92 -7.98 -33.04
N PRO A 262 12.17 -8.46 -34.02
CA PRO A 262 10.79 -7.99 -34.24
C PRO A 262 9.82 -8.41 -33.13
N SER A 263 10.24 -9.25 -32.17
CA SER A 263 9.36 -9.70 -31.09
C SER A 263 9.18 -8.65 -29.98
N ASN A 264 10.02 -7.60 -29.96
CA ASN A 264 9.93 -6.48 -29.01
C ASN A 264 9.46 -5.16 -29.66
N ASP A 265 9.14 -5.16 -30.96
CA ASP A 265 8.54 -4.03 -31.64
C ASP A 265 7.27 -3.56 -30.91
N GLY A 266 7.14 -2.25 -30.69
CA GLY A 266 6.03 -1.65 -29.93
C GLY A 266 6.19 -1.72 -28.42
N THR A 267 7.35 -2.17 -27.92
CA THR A 267 7.74 -2.15 -26.50
C THR A 267 8.92 -1.19 -26.28
N GLY A 268 9.58 -1.24 -25.14
CA GLY A 268 10.80 -0.50 -24.82
C GLY A 268 10.59 0.73 -23.95
N GLY A 269 9.53 1.46 -24.13
CA GLY A 269 9.24 2.71 -23.40
C GLY A 269 8.72 2.50 -21.99
N PHE A 270 7.50 2.93 -21.76
CA PHE A 270 6.80 2.86 -20.46
C PHE A 270 5.69 1.80 -20.49
N VAL A 271 5.70 0.88 -19.52
CA VAL A 271 4.53 0.05 -19.27
C VAL A 271 3.52 0.88 -18.50
N ILE A 272 2.50 1.36 -19.20
CA ILE A 272 1.45 2.19 -18.60
C ILE A 272 0.38 1.32 -17.94
N TYR A 273 -0.02 1.73 -16.75
CA TYR A 273 -1.09 1.11 -16.00
C TYR A 273 -1.93 2.19 -15.31
N SER A 274 -3.22 2.23 -15.61
CA SER A 274 -4.14 3.28 -15.13
C SER A 274 -4.62 3.02 -13.69
N SER A 275 -3.71 2.66 -12.77
CA SER A 275 -4.07 2.58 -11.35
C SER A 275 -4.28 3.97 -10.75
N SER A 276 -5.19 4.08 -9.77
CA SER A 276 -5.40 5.33 -9.04
C SER A 276 -4.09 5.91 -8.49
N ALA A 277 -3.23 5.08 -7.92
CA ALA A 277 -1.96 5.51 -7.37
C ALA A 277 -1.00 6.08 -8.43
N ASN A 278 -0.95 5.50 -9.64
CA ASN A 278 -0.16 6.06 -10.75
C ASN A 278 -0.69 7.43 -11.16
N ILE A 279 -2.00 7.53 -11.36
CA ILE A 279 -2.67 8.78 -11.78
C ILE A 279 -2.44 9.87 -10.73
N LEU A 280 -2.71 9.57 -9.46
CA LEU A 280 -2.49 10.50 -8.35
C LEU A 280 -1.02 10.93 -8.24
N SER A 281 -0.06 10.01 -8.40
CA SER A 281 1.37 10.34 -8.35
C SER A 281 1.73 11.38 -9.43
N TRP A 282 1.24 11.21 -10.66
CA TRP A 282 1.43 12.20 -11.74
C TRP A 282 0.74 13.54 -11.44
N VAL A 283 -0.50 13.52 -10.91
CA VAL A 283 -1.28 14.73 -10.61
C VAL A 283 -0.61 15.51 -9.49
N TYR A 284 -0.26 14.87 -8.37
CA TYR A 284 0.40 15.55 -7.24
C TYR A 284 1.81 16.04 -7.60
N ALA A 285 2.60 15.27 -8.35
CA ALA A 285 3.89 15.73 -8.86
C ALA A 285 3.75 16.98 -9.74
N SER A 286 2.60 17.16 -10.40
CA SER A 286 2.27 18.30 -11.25
C SER A 286 1.61 19.46 -10.50
N GLY A 287 1.49 19.37 -9.17
CA GLY A 287 0.91 20.40 -8.30
C GLY A 287 -0.62 20.42 -8.27
N GLY A 288 -1.28 19.35 -8.74
CA GLY A 288 -2.73 19.16 -8.57
C GLY A 288 -3.09 18.59 -7.21
N GLU A 289 -4.35 18.69 -6.85
CA GLU A 289 -4.95 18.09 -5.67
C GLU A 289 -6.33 17.54 -6.03
N VAL A 290 -6.57 16.25 -5.76
CA VAL A 290 -7.82 15.60 -6.16
C VAL A 290 -8.89 15.60 -5.06
N TYR A 291 -8.52 15.91 -3.83
CA TYR A 291 -9.43 15.95 -2.69
C TYR A 291 -9.08 17.07 -1.73
N ASN A 292 -9.98 18.03 -1.59
CA ASN A 292 -9.88 19.09 -0.57
C ASN A 292 -10.64 18.67 0.69
N ALA A 293 -9.92 18.29 1.74
CA ALA A 293 -10.52 17.81 2.99
C ALA A 293 -11.30 18.91 3.73
N SER A 294 -10.94 20.19 3.59
CA SER A 294 -11.65 21.31 4.26
C SER A 294 -13.02 21.59 3.64
N GLU A 295 -13.19 21.31 2.35
CA GLU A 295 -14.43 21.48 1.61
C GLU A 295 -15.15 20.14 1.41
N SER A 296 -14.48 19.05 1.81
CA SER A 296 -14.93 17.68 1.54
C SER A 296 -15.30 17.50 0.07
N ASN A 297 -14.45 17.93 -0.86
CA ASN A 297 -14.75 17.92 -2.29
C ASN A 297 -13.67 17.23 -3.12
N PHE A 298 -14.11 16.44 -4.11
CA PHE A 298 -13.26 15.83 -5.12
C PHE A 298 -13.25 16.66 -6.39
N THR A 299 -12.09 16.82 -7.02
CA THR A 299 -11.92 17.57 -8.27
C THR A 299 -10.87 16.88 -9.14
N PHE A 300 -11.28 16.42 -10.33
CA PHE A 300 -10.41 15.75 -11.31
C PHE A 300 -10.27 16.55 -12.60
N ASN A 301 -11.06 17.60 -12.79
CA ASN A 301 -11.08 18.43 -14.00
C ASN A 301 -10.26 19.72 -13.81
N ASP A 302 -9.23 19.72 -12.98
CA ASP A 302 -8.32 20.84 -12.78
C ASP A 302 -7.25 20.93 -13.89
N THR A 303 -6.45 21.98 -13.86
CA THR A 303 -5.40 22.22 -14.86
C THR A 303 -4.31 21.14 -14.83
N ALA A 304 -3.94 20.64 -13.64
CA ALA A 304 -2.89 19.63 -13.49
C ALA A 304 -3.39 18.28 -14.02
N SER A 305 -4.58 17.86 -13.64
CA SER A 305 -5.21 16.62 -14.08
C SER A 305 -5.39 16.58 -15.60
N LYS A 306 -5.86 17.67 -16.22
CA LYS A 306 -5.95 17.77 -17.69
C LYS A 306 -4.61 17.62 -18.40
N LYS A 307 -3.56 18.26 -17.85
CA LYS A 307 -2.20 18.15 -18.42
C LYS A 307 -1.63 16.75 -18.25
N VAL A 308 -1.88 16.09 -17.12
CA VAL A 308 -1.49 14.70 -16.87
C VAL A 308 -2.22 13.75 -17.83
N ALA A 309 -3.54 13.89 -17.98
CA ALA A 309 -4.33 13.10 -18.92
C ALA A 309 -3.82 13.26 -20.35
N SER A 310 -3.57 14.50 -20.78
CA SER A 310 -3.01 14.80 -22.11
C SER A 310 -1.61 14.22 -22.30
N PHE A 311 -0.77 14.24 -21.26
CA PHE A 311 0.57 13.67 -21.29
C PHE A 311 0.55 12.14 -21.42
N LEU A 312 -0.28 11.45 -20.65
CA LEU A 312 -0.40 9.99 -20.72
C LEU A 312 -0.97 9.55 -22.08
N LYS A 313 -1.95 10.28 -22.59
CA LYS A 313 -2.48 10.11 -23.95
C LYS A 313 -1.40 10.30 -25.01
N ASP A 314 -0.59 11.33 -24.90
CA ASP A 314 0.49 11.63 -25.84
C ASP A 314 1.61 10.56 -25.82
N LEU A 315 1.94 10.00 -24.63
CA LEU A 315 2.83 8.84 -24.52
C LEU A 315 2.25 7.62 -25.25
N TRP A 316 0.94 7.38 -25.08
CA TRP A 316 0.22 6.28 -25.70
C TRP A 316 0.17 6.41 -27.22
N ASP A 317 -0.31 7.54 -27.73
CA ASP A 317 -0.48 7.80 -29.16
C ASP A 317 0.87 7.83 -29.91
N SER A 318 1.94 8.23 -29.24
CA SER A 318 3.30 8.24 -29.80
C SER A 318 3.96 6.86 -29.81
N GLY A 319 3.31 5.80 -29.31
CA GLY A 319 3.89 4.47 -29.16
C GLY A 319 5.06 4.42 -28.17
N CYS A 320 5.15 5.40 -27.27
CA CYS A 320 6.20 5.46 -26.23
C CYS A 320 5.76 4.77 -24.93
N ALA A 321 4.50 4.35 -24.87
CA ALA A 321 3.93 3.55 -23.79
C ALA A 321 3.06 2.42 -24.37
N TYR A 322 2.96 1.34 -23.60
CA TYR A 322 2.15 0.17 -23.94
C TYR A 322 1.62 -0.51 -22.68
N GLN A 323 0.63 -1.35 -22.81
CA GLN A 323 0.05 -2.13 -21.69
C GLN A 323 0.47 -3.60 -21.75
N THR A 324 0.58 -4.23 -20.59
CA THR A 324 0.79 -5.68 -20.45
C THR A 324 -0.42 -6.36 -19.83
N LYS A 325 -0.60 -7.65 -20.11
CA LYS A 325 -1.68 -8.47 -19.53
C LYS A 325 -1.38 -8.96 -18.11
N SER A 326 -0.13 -8.84 -17.68
CA SER A 326 0.37 -9.35 -16.41
C SER A 326 1.36 -8.37 -15.78
N TYR A 327 1.88 -8.70 -14.61
CA TYR A 327 2.92 -7.89 -13.95
C TYR A 327 4.11 -7.66 -14.87
N PRO A 328 4.61 -6.42 -14.96
CA PRO A 328 5.62 -6.02 -15.95
C PRO A 328 7.06 -6.37 -15.58
N ASN A 329 7.29 -7.15 -14.51
CA ASN A 329 8.64 -7.50 -14.07
C ASN A 329 9.48 -8.20 -15.16
N PRO A 330 8.97 -9.16 -15.95
CA PRO A 330 9.71 -9.73 -17.06
C PRO A 330 10.04 -8.72 -18.17
N GLU A 331 9.09 -7.83 -18.50
CA GLU A 331 9.27 -6.80 -19.52
C GLU A 331 10.43 -5.87 -19.14
N PHE A 332 10.48 -5.45 -17.88
CA PHE A 332 11.55 -4.62 -17.37
C PHE A 332 12.91 -5.36 -17.34
N ALA A 333 12.93 -6.62 -16.89
CA ALA A 333 14.15 -7.43 -16.81
C ALA A 333 14.75 -7.78 -18.18
N THR A 334 13.95 -7.72 -19.26
CA THR A 334 14.37 -8.08 -20.63
C THR A 334 14.48 -6.87 -21.56
N ARG A 335 14.58 -5.66 -21.00
CA ARG A 335 14.66 -4.39 -21.75
C ARG A 335 13.49 -4.15 -22.71
N ARG A 336 12.33 -4.74 -22.40
CA ARG A 336 11.07 -4.42 -23.08
C ARG A 336 10.37 -3.22 -22.45
N ALA A 337 10.88 -2.73 -21.32
CA ALA A 337 10.46 -1.49 -20.67
C ALA A 337 11.67 -0.77 -20.06
N LEU A 338 11.83 0.51 -20.38
CA LEU A 338 12.77 1.39 -19.69
C LEU A 338 12.21 1.83 -18.34
N PHE A 339 10.90 2.02 -18.31
CA PHE A 339 10.14 2.40 -17.12
C PHE A 339 8.96 1.44 -16.87
N THR A 340 8.74 1.11 -15.62
CA THR A 340 7.51 0.49 -15.15
C THR A 340 7.15 1.05 -13.78
N THR A 341 5.95 0.76 -13.29
CA THR A 341 5.50 1.18 -11.96
C THR A 341 5.12 -0.01 -11.11
N SER A 342 5.43 0.06 -9.83
CA SER A 342 5.03 -0.94 -8.84
C SER A 342 5.10 -0.36 -7.44
N SER A 343 4.60 -1.09 -6.47
CA SER A 343 4.88 -0.83 -5.06
C SER A 343 6.36 -1.08 -4.75
N THR A 344 6.91 -0.33 -3.82
CA THR A 344 8.30 -0.50 -3.33
C THR A 344 8.59 -1.91 -2.80
N VAL A 345 7.60 -2.62 -2.25
CA VAL A 345 7.74 -4.05 -1.88
C VAL A 345 7.86 -4.97 -3.09
N GLY A 346 7.64 -4.44 -4.30
CA GLY A 346 7.86 -5.13 -5.57
C GLY A 346 9.32 -5.35 -5.94
N CYS A 347 10.28 -4.69 -5.26
CA CYS A 347 11.72 -4.81 -5.54
C CYS A 347 12.18 -6.26 -5.55
N GLN A 348 11.79 -7.06 -4.55
CA GLN A 348 12.14 -8.49 -4.47
C GLN A 348 11.66 -9.31 -5.68
N PHE A 349 10.49 -8.98 -6.21
CA PHE A 349 9.94 -9.64 -7.40
C PHE A 349 10.66 -9.21 -8.67
N GLN A 350 11.08 -7.95 -8.72
CA GLN A 350 11.88 -7.45 -9.84
C GLN A 350 13.29 -8.06 -9.85
N GLU A 351 13.94 -8.18 -8.70
CA GLU A 351 15.20 -8.91 -8.56
C GLU A 351 15.08 -10.38 -8.97
N ALA A 352 13.98 -11.03 -8.57
CA ALA A 352 13.71 -12.40 -8.97
C ALA A 352 13.50 -12.53 -10.48
N ALA A 353 12.87 -11.55 -11.14
CA ALA A 353 12.71 -11.53 -12.58
C ALA A 353 14.06 -11.40 -13.30
N PHE A 354 14.95 -10.50 -12.88
CA PHE A 354 16.30 -10.39 -13.43
C PHE A 354 17.08 -11.71 -13.29
N LYS A 355 16.98 -12.38 -12.15
CA LYS A 355 17.65 -13.68 -11.93
C LYS A 355 17.07 -14.79 -12.82
N LYS A 356 15.77 -14.79 -13.05
CA LYS A 356 15.07 -15.80 -13.84
C LYS A 356 15.29 -15.61 -15.34
N GLU A 357 15.08 -14.41 -15.83
CA GLU A 357 15.17 -14.10 -17.26
C GLU A 357 16.63 -14.03 -17.75
N GLY A 358 17.59 -13.71 -16.88
CA GLY A 358 19.04 -13.92 -17.06
C GLY A 358 19.70 -13.15 -18.20
N ALA A 359 18.95 -12.36 -18.98
CA ALA A 359 19.41 -11.77 -20.22
C ALA A 359 20.35 -10.57 -20.02
N TYR A 360 20.08 -9.76 -18.99
CA TYR A 360 20.82 -8.52 -18.75
C TYR A 360 21.25 -8.40 -17.29
N LYS A 361 22.42 -7.80 -17.07
CA LYS A 361 22.92 -7.44 -15.74
C LYS A 361 22.77 -5.93 -15.53
N ASP A 362 21.59 -5.43 -15.85
CA ASP A 362 21.32 -4.01 -15.78
C ASP A 362 21.20 -3.53 -14.33
N GLU A 363 21.78 -2.38 -14.10
CA GLU A 363 21.53 -1.60 -12.91
C GLU A 363 20.21 -0.84 -13.05
N TRP A 364 19.48 -0.72 -11.96
CA TRP A 364 18.19 -0.04 -11.92
C TRP A 364 17.95 0.60 -10.56
N THR A 365 17.08 1.59 -10.53
CA THR A 365 16.72 2.31 -9.31
C THR A 365 15.23 2.64 -9.27
N LEU A 366 14.78 3.21 -8.15
CA LEU A 366 13.43 3.70 -7.96
C LEU A 366 13.42 5.23 -8.09
N LEU A 367 12.36 5.75 -8.71
CA LEU A 367 12.15 7.18 -8.89
C LEU A 367 10.75 7.56 -8.39
N ALA A 368 10.63 8.80 -7.87
CA ALA A 368 9.35 9.45 -7.75
C ALA A 368 8.82 9.85 -9.14
N PHE A 369 7.52 9.98 -9.27
CA PHE A 369 6.90 10.49 -10.50
C PHE A 369 7.31 11.94 -10.71
N PRO A 370 7.87 12.29 -11.89
CA PRO A 370 8.25 13.66 -12.19
C PRO A 370 7.03 14.46 -12.64
N GLY A 371 6.92 15.70 -12.18
CA GLY A 371 5.83 16.61 -12.57
C GLY A 371 6.08 17.38 -13.86
N LEU A 372 5.18 18.31 -14.13
CA LEU A 372 5.28 19.24 -15.26
C LEU A 372 6.53 20.11 -15.21
N GLN A 373 6.95 20.46 -14.02
CA GLN A 373 8.20 21.15 -13.72
C GLN A 373 9.11 20.19 -12.93
N GLN A 374 9.79 20.64 -11.91
CA GLN A 374 10.64 19.77 -11.07
C GLN A 374 9.91 19.19 -9.85
N GLY A 375 8.57 19.17 -9.86
CA GLY A 375 7.78 18.53 -8.81
C GLY A 375 7.98 17.02 -8.79
N LYS A 376 7.84 16.43 -7.62
CA LYS A 376 7.95 14.98 -7.40
C LYS A 376 6.86 14.51 -6.47
N ALA A 377 6.29 13.35 -6.74
CA ALA A 377 5.34 12.70 -5.83
C ALA A 377 5.42 11.18 -5.93
N ILE A 378 5.07 10.53 -4.84
CA ILE A 378 4.69 9.12 -4.79
C ILE A 378 3.40 8.99 -3.97
N ILE A 379 2.56 8.03 -4.29
CA ILE A 379 1.48 7.64 -3.38
C ILE A 379 2.02 6.62 -2.40
N ILE A 380 1.82 6.88 -1.11
CA ILE A 380 2.15 5.92 -0.05
C ILE A 380 0.90 5.14 0.37
N PHE A 381 1.12 3.91 0.82
CA PHE A 381 0.08 3.00 1.32
C PHE A 381 0.39 2.63 2.77
N PRO A 382 0.04 3.49 3.74
CA PRO A 382 0.19 3.15 5.14
C PRO A 382 -0.79 2.03 5.53
N GLN A 383 -0.27 0.98 6.16
CA GLN A 383 -1.08 -0.03 6.82
C GLN A 383 -1.41 0.49 8.22
N LEU A 384 -2.65 0.90 8.40
CA LEU A 384 -3.15 1.43 9.65
C LEU A 384 -3.72 0.31 10.51
N ILE A 385 -3.53 0.43 11.82
CA ILE A 385 -4.24 -0.39 12.80
C ILE A 385 -5.40 0.43 13.31
N GLY A 386 -6.63 0.06 12.91
CA GLY A 386 -7.86 0.65 13.43
C GLY A 386 -8.32 -0.05 14.70
N MET A 387 -8.86 0.71 15.65
CA MET A 387 -9.41 0.19 16.90
C MET A 387 -10.93 0.16 16.83
N VAL A 388 -11.51 -1.02 17.01
CA VAL A 388 -12.96 -1.18 17.15
C VAL A 388 -13.37 -0.75 18.55
N ASN A 389 -14.43 0.05 18.66
CA ASN A 389 -14.90 0.56 19.93
C ASN A 389 -15.54 -0.55 20.77
N THR A 390 -14.97 -0.82 21.95
CA THR A 390 -15.40 -1.86 22.88
C THR A 390 -15.49 -1.29 24.31
N THR A 391 -15.06 -2.04 25.35
CA THR A 391 -15.01 -1.48 26.70
C THR A 391 -13.77 -0.60 26.90
N PRO A 392 -13.79 0.38 27.81
CA PRO A 392 -12.63 1.22 28.09
C PRO A 392 -11.35 0.43 28.42
N GLU A 393 -11.47 -0.70 29.13
CA GLU A 393 -10.34 -1.57 29.49
C GLU A 393 -9.75 -2.25 28.28
N GLN A 394 -10.60 -2.81 27.39
CA GLN A 394 -10.16 -3.44 26.14
C GLN A 394 -9.60 -2.40 25.16
N ASN A 395 -10.21 -1.23 25.08
CA ASN A 395 -9.72 -0.14 24.25
C ASN A 395 -8.32 0.33 24.70
N LEU A 396 -8.10 0.47 26.02
CA LEU A 396 -6.77 0.80 26.54
C LEU A 396 -5.76 -0.32 26.29
N ALA A 397 -6.13 -1.59 26.48
CA ALA A 397 -5.30 -2.74 26.15
C ALA A 397 -4.93 -2.78 24.66
N SER A 398 -5.90 -2.50 23.79
CA SER A 398 -5.72 -2.39 22.33
C SER A 398 -4.74 -1.28 21.97
N TRP A 399 -4.89 -0.10 22.57
CA TRP A 399 -3.99 1.03 22.40
C TRP A 399 -2.54 0.71 22.79
N LEU A 400 -2.32 0.03 23.90
CA LEU A 400 -0.98 -0.35 24.36
C LEU A 400 -0.31 -1.32 23.37
N PHE A 401 -1.06 -2.23 22.76
CA PHE A 401 -0.54 -3.08 21.70
C PHE A 401 -0.27 -2.30 20.40
N MET A 402 -1.16 -1.36 20.01
CA MET A 402 -0.93 -0.48 18.85
C MET A 402 0.37 0.31 19.02
N LYS A 403 0.62 0.89 20.21
CA LYS A 403 1.88 1.59 20.50
C LYS A 403 3.09 0.67 20.39
N TYR A 404 2.97 -0.56 20.87
CA TYR A 404 4.04 -1.55 20.75
C TYR A 404 4.33 -1.88 19.29
N LEU A 405 3.31 -2.09 18.46
CA LEU A 405 3.47 -2.29 17.03
C LEU A 405 4.14 -1.08 16.35
N ALA A 406 3.76 0.12 16.76
CA ALA A 406 4.31 1.37 16.22
C ALA A 406 5.67 1.76 16.84
N SER A 407 6.26 0.96 17.73
CA SER A 407 7.59 1.26 18.26
C SER A 407 8.68 1.11 17.20
N PRO A 408 9.75 1.93 17.24
CA PRO A 408 10.84 1.85 16.27
C PRO A 408 11.45 0.45 16.15
N SER A 409 11.62 -0.25 17.27
CA SER A 409 12.20 -1.60 17.31
C SER A 409 11.31 -2.64 16.62
N THR A 410 9.99 -2.60 16.87
CA THR A 410 9.04 -3.52 16.23
C THR A 410 8.94 -3.24 14.72
N GLN A 411 8.92 -1.97 14.34
CA GLN A 411 8.90 -1.60 12.92
C GLN A 411 10.20 -1.97 12.20
N ALA A 412 11.35 -1.83 12.85
CA ALA A 412 12.64 -2.29 12.31
C ALA A 412 12.65 -3.82 12.08
N GLU A 413 12.16 -4.60 13.04
CA GLU A 413 12.03 -6.06 12.91
C GLU A 413 11.09 -6.44 11.77
N TRP A 414 9.94 -5.77 11.64
CA TRP A 414 9.01 -5.96 10.55
C TRP A 414 9.63 -5.60 9.19
N THR A 415 10.32 -4.47 9.10
CA THR A 415 10.98 -3.98 7.87
C THR A 415 12.00 -4.97 7.32
N ILE A 416 12.90 -5.48 8.15
CA ILE A 416 13.95 -6.42 7.72
C ILE A 416 13.36 -7.68 7.07
N THR A 417 12.21 -8.13 7.56
CA THR A 417 11.59 -9.38 7.10
C THR A 417 10.55 -9.21 6.00
N SER A 418 9.84 -8.08 5.99
CA SER A 418 8.75 -7.81 5.05
C SER A 418 9.13 -6.93 3.89
N GLN A 419 10.22 -6.16 4.03
CA GLN A 419 10.64 -5.08 3.13
C GLN A 419 9.64 -3.90 3.02
N TYR A 420 8.58 -3.87 3.84
CA TYR A 420 7.80 -2.66 4.02
C TYR A 420 8.65 -1.59 4.72
N TYR A 421 8.36 -0.33 4.44
CA TYR A 421 9.01 0.77 5.14
C TYR A 421 8.40 1.00 6.52
N PRO A 422 9.23 1.40 7.50
CA PRO A 422 8.71 1.85 8.77
C PRO A 422 7.93 3.16 8.60
N THR A 423 7.03 3.43 9.52
CA THR A 423 6.33 4.71 9.62
C THR A 423 6.99 5.65 10.64
N ARG A 424 7.93 5.13 11.44
CA ARG A 424 8.79 5.90 12.37
C ARG A 424 10.14 6.17 11.72
N ILE A 425 10.57 7.43 11.72
CA ILE A 425 11.85 7.85 11.12
C ILE A 425 13.02 7.21 11.87
N SER A 426 12.96 7.19 13.20
CA SER A 426 14.02 6.62 14.06
C SER A 426 14.21 5.10 13.92
N ALA A 427 13.26 4.38 13.33
CA ALA A 427 13.43 2.95 13.06
C ALA A 427 14.57 2.68 12.05
N ILE A 428 14.92 3.67 11.19
CA ILE A 428 16.00 3.53 10.21
C ILE A 428 17.37 3.32 10.85
N ASP A 429 17.58 3.91 12.03
CA ASP A 429 18.86 3.80 12.75
C ASP A 429 19.11 2.37 13.26
N LEU A 430 18.07 1.55 13.34
CA LEU A 430 18.12 0.16 13.79
C LEU A 430 18.35 -0.85 12.65
N ILE A 431 18.29 -0.40 11.39
CA ILE A 431 18.36 -1.27 10.19
C ILE A 431 19.45 -0.86 9.20
N GLY A 432 20.52 -0.18 9.68
CA GLY A 432 21.61 0.31 8.81
C GLY A 432 22.21 -0.78 7.91
N ASP A 433 22.58 -1.93 8.47
CA ASP A 433 23.12 -3.06 7.73
C ASP A 433 22.15 -3.60 6.63
N PHE A 434 20.84 -3.55 6.89
CA PHE A 434 19.83 -3.95 5.92
C PHE A 434 19.77 -2.94 4.78
N ARG A 435 19.74 -1.64 5.09
CA ARG A 435 19.75 -0.55 4.13
C ARG A 435 20.94 -0.64 3.18
N ASP A 436 22.15 -0.85 3.73
CA ASP A 436 23.40 -0.92 2.96
C ASP A 436 23.43 -2.11 1.99
N LYS A 437 22.79 -3.22 2.36
CA LYS A 437 22.70 -4.43 1.52
C LYS A 437 21.58 -4.41 0.48
N ASN A 438 20.65 -3.45 0.57
CA ASN A 438 19.46 -3.36 -0.28
C ASN A 438 19.35 -1.95 -0.91
N PRO A 439 20.20 -1.59 -1.88
CA PRO A 439 20.28 -0.23 -2.41
C PRO A 439 18.97 0.25 -3.07
N GLN A 440 18.21 -0.63 -3.72
CA GLN A 440 16.90 -0.27 -4.29
C GLN A 440 15.88 0.05 -3.19
N TRP A 441 15.88 -0.74 -2.11
CA TRP A 441 15.07 -0.45 -0.94
C TRP A 441 15.44 0.90 -0.33
N ALA A 442 16.75 1.18 -0.20
CA ALA A 442 17.25 2.45 0.32
C ALA A 442 16.81 3.64 -0.56
N ALA A 443 16.95 3.50 -1.89
CA ALA A 443 16.48 4.52 -2.83
C ALA A 443 14.99 4.79 -2.67
N GLY A 444 14.17 3.75 -2.54
CA GLY A 444 12.73 3.91 -2.32
C GLY A 444 12.36 4.52 -0.97
N PHE A 445 13.13 4.23 0.09
CA PHE A 445 12.96 4.87 1.40
C PHE A 445 13.16 6.39 1.32
N ASP A 446 14.18 6.84 0.59
CA ASP A 446 14.46 8.27 0.42
C ASP A 446 13.34 9.00 -0.36
N LEU A 447 12.55 8.27 -1.15
CA LEU A 447 11.39 8.82 -1.87
C LEU A 447 10.18 9.09 -0.96
N LEU A 448 10.13 8.53 0.25
CA LEU A 448 9.02 8.78 1.20
C LEU A 448 8.89 10.28 1.56
N ALA A 449 9.95 11.06 1.40
CA ALA A 449 9.91 12.51 1.54
C ALA A 449 8.95 13.20 0.55
N TYR A 450 8.62 12.54 -0.57
CA TYR A 450 7.67 12.99 -1.59
C TYR A 450 6.31 12.28 -1.49
N GLY A 451 6.03 11.64 -0.33
CA GLY A 451 4.86 10.80 -0.11
C GLY A 451 3.58 11.60 0.09
N TYR A 452 2.52 11.19 -0.60
CA TYR A 452 1.14 11.61 -0.40
C TYR A 452 0.29 10.38 -0.11
N ALA A 453 -0.63 10.48 0.84
CA ALA A 453 -1.63 9.43 1.05
C ALA A 453 -2.78 9.55 0.04
N GLU A 454 -3.48 8.45 -0.22
CA GLU A 454 -4.76 8.49 -0.91
C GLU A 454 -5.81 9.24 -0.05
N PRO A 455 -6.87 9.81 -0.64
CA PRO A 455 -7.94 10.49 0.09
C PRO A 455 -8.55 9.62 1.20
N VAL A 456 -8.64 10.19 2.40
CA VAL A 456 -9.31 9.56 3.55
C VAL A 456 -10.78 9.95 3.54
N HIS A 457 -11.55 9.28 2.68
CA HIS A 457 -13.00 9.48 2.55
C HIS A 457 -13.65 8.15 2.20
N PRO A 458 -14.80 7.77 2.78
CA PRO A 458 -15.45 6.48 2.52
C PRO A 458 -15.77 6.25 1.04
N ALA A 459 -16.21 7.28 0.31
CA ALA A 459 -16.47 7.20 -1.13
C ALA A 459 -15.22 6.91 -1.99
N TRP A 460 -14.00 7.03 -1.43
CA TRP A 460 -12.78 6.84 -2.20
C TRP A 460 -12.67 5.43 -2.81
N GLY A 461 -13.21 4.42 -2.14
CA GLY A 461 -13.26 3.06 -2.68
C GLY A 461 -13.91 2.96 -4.05
N SER A 462 -15.04 3.62 -4.25
CA SER A 462 -15.76 3.70 -5.54
C SER A 462 -15.09 4.68 -6.50
N ILE A 463 -14.75 5.88 -6.03
CA ILE A 463 -14.17 6.96 -6.85
C ILE A 463 -12.85 6.52 -7.50
N ARG A 464 -11.99 5.79 -6.78
CA ARG A 464 -10.73 5.29 -7.34
C ARG A 464 -10.92 4.32 -8.51
N MET A 465 -12.01 3.55 -8.53
CA MET A 465 -12.35 2.66 -9.63
C MET A 465 -12.81 3.46 -10.86
N TYR A 466 -13.62 4.48 -10.66
CA TYR A 466 -14.02 5.39 -11.74
C TYR A 466 -12.82 6.14 -12.30
N LEU A 467 -11.91 6.62 -11.44
CA LEU A 467 -10.66 7.26 -11.87
C LEU A 467 -9.84 6.36 -12.80
N GLN A 468 -9.68 5.09 -12.45
CA GLN A 468 -8.97 4.11 -13.28
C GLN A 468 -9.64 3.93 -14.63
N THR A 469 -10.95 3.70 -14.63
CA THR A 469 -11.74 3.51 -15.86
C THR A 469 -11.68 4.75 -16.76
N THR A 470 -11.83 5.94 -16.20
CA THR A 470 -11.76 7.21 -16.95
C THR A 470 -10.39 7.39 -17.61
N PHE A 471 -9.30 7.04 -16.93
CA PHE A 471 -7.96 7.17 -17.52
C PHE A 471 -7.66 6.07 -18.56
N ASP A 472 -8.24 4.88 -18.44
CA ASP A 472 -8.24 3.89 -19.55
C ASP A 472 -9.03 4.41 -20.75
N GLU A 473 -10.16 5.09 -20.56
CA GLU A 473 -10.91 5.75 -21.62
C GLU A 473 -10.12 6.91 -22.25
N VAL A 474 -9.40 7.72 -21.45
CA VAL A 474 -8.53 8.80 -21.94
C VAL A 474 -7.50 8.25 -22.95
N LEU A 475 -6.87 7.11 -22.67
CA LEU A 475 -5.89 6.52 -23.59
C LEU A 475 -6.52 6.15 -24.95
N ASN A 476 -7.80 5.77 -24.98
CA ASN A 476 -8.49 5.26 -26.16
C ASN A 476 -9.41 6.28 -26.85
N SER A 477 -9.61 7.46 -26.26
CA SER A 477 -10.49 8.52 -26.78
C SER A 477 -9.71 9.60 -27.53
N PRO A 478 -10.35 10.38 -28.42
CA PRO A 478 -9.74 11.59 -28.98
C PRO A 478 -9.33 12.60 -27.89
N ILE A 479 -8.23 13.32 -28.13
CA ILE A 479 -7.64 14.24 -27.15
C ILE A 479 -8.59 15.37 -26.71
N ASP A 480 -9.50 15.80 -27.59
CA ASP A 480 -10.50 16.83 -27.33
C ASP A 480 -11.62 16.37 -26.39
N GLN A 481 -11.75 15.07 -26.12
CA GLN A 481 -12.70 14.52 -25.16
C GLN A 481 -12.18 14.49 -23.72
N ILE A 482 -10.89 14.73 -23.47
CA ILE A 482 -10.29 14.65 -22.12
C ILE A 482 -11.07 15.52 -21.12
N SER A 483 -11.41 16.76 -21.49
CA SER A 483 -12.13 17.66 -20.56
C SER A 483 -13.49 17.10 -20.17
N THR A 484 -14.23 16.55 -21.14
CA THR A 484 -15.55 15.95 -20.90
C THR A 484 -15.45 14.70 -20.01
N LEU A 485 -14.47 13.84 -20.25
CA LEU A 485 -14.25 12.64 -19.43
C LEU A 485 -13.93 13.01 -17.98
N LEU A 486 -13.11 14.04 -17.75
CA LEU A 486 -12.78 14.49 -16.40
C LEU A 486 -13.94 15.25 -15.73
N GLU A 487 -14.78 15.97 -16.48
CA GLU A 487 -16.04 16.56 -15.99
C GLU A 487 -17.05 15.51 -15.58
N ASP A 488 -17.17 14.43 -16.36
CA ASP A 488 -17.99 13.27 -15.98
C ASP A 488 -17.48 12.58 -14.73
N LEU A 489 -16.16 12.46 -14.56
CA LEU A 489 -15.55 11.92 -13.35
C LEU A 489 -15.85 12.78 -12.11
N ASP A 490 -15.76 14.12 -12.22
CA ASP A 490 -16.15 15.03 -11.14
C ASP A 490 -17.62 14.82 -10.72
N ARG A 491 -18.52 14.68 -11.71
CA ARG A 491 -19.93 14.41 -11.44
C ARG A 491 -20.15 13.08 -10.73
N VAL A 492 -19.53 12.00 -11.19
CA VAL A 492 -19.64 10.68 -10.57
C VAL A 492 -19.03 10.65 -9.17
N ALA A 493 -17.93 11.38 -8.96
CA ALA A 493 -17.33 11.51 -7.64
C ALA A 493 -18.27 12.26 -6.66
N ALA A 494 -18.95 13.29 -7.12
CA ALA A 494 -19.95 14.00 -6.32
C ALA A 494 -21.17 13.13 -5.99
N GLU A 495 -21.65 12.33 -6.95
CA GLU A 495 -22.73 11.35 -6.75
C GLU A 495 -22.32 10.28 -5.72
N SER A 496 -21.11 9.67 -5.90
CA SER A 496 -20.59 8.66 -4.94
C SER A 496 -20.41 9.22 -3.53
N LYS A 497 -19.99 10.49 -3.41
CA LYS A 497 -19.87 11.15 -2.11
C LYS A 497 -21.23 11.34 -1.45
N ALA A 498 -22.28 11.68 -2.23
CA ALA A 498 -23.62 11.94 -1.69
C ALA A 498 -24.23 10.69 -1.01
N GLU A 499 -23.86 9.49 -1.45
CA GLU A 499 -24.30 8.23 -0.84
C GLU A 499 -23.88 8.06 0.64
N PHE A 500 -22.84 8.78 1.07
CA PHE A 500 -22.32 8.75 2.45
C PHE A 500 -22.80 9.93 3.31
N ASN A 501 -23.59 10.84 2.76
CA ASN A 501 -24.14 11.99 3.48
C ASN A 501 -25.62 11.81 3.88
N GLU A 502 -26.25 10.70 3.50
CA GLU A 502 -27.62 10.31 3.87
C GLU A 502 -27.62 9.35 5.07
#